data_702d1ffecf52e568ef1ab6b1d3252ef9
#
_entry.id   702d1ffecf52e568ef1ab6b1d3252ef9
#
_cell.length_a   1.000
_cell.length_b   1.000
_cell.length_c   1.000
_cell.angle_alpha   90.00
_cell.angle_beta   90.00
_cell.angle_gamma   90.00
#
_symmetry.space_group_name_H-M   'P 1'
#
loop_
_entity.id
_entity.type
_entity.pdbx_description
1 polymer ?
#
loop_
_entity_poly.entity_id
_entity_poly.type
_entity_poly.pdbx_seq_one_letter_code
_entity_poly.pdbx_strand_id
1 'polypeptide(L)'
;MYKVFQQRDFNRYDEAARAAAKRFWSSVGYTCEDNPDEYGVDLVVTGQNRQFFCEVEVKTVWHGVQFKYPTIHLPVRKAKFLTKPTQFMIFNNSLTHAALFGRKVVLDSPCVEVSNVKISHGEKFFDVPFEKATFVQTI
;
A
#
# COMPACT_ATOMS: atom_id res chain seq x y z
N MET A 1 17.63 -14.98 -13.71
CA MET A 1 18.37 -13.72 -13.55
C MET A 1 17.52 -12.66 -12.90
N TYR A 2 18.06 -11.97 -11.92
CA TYR A 2 17.36 -10.91 -11.25
C TYR A 2 17.30 -9.65 -12.09
N LYS A 3 16.18 -8.97 -12.03
CA LYS A 3 16.12 -7.61 -12.54
C LYS A 3 16.80 -6.71 -11.52
N VAL A 4 17.78 -5.93 -11.95
CA VAL A 4 18.48 -5.00 -11.07
C VAL A 4 17.50 -3.89 -10.66
N PHE A 5 17.48 -3.56 -9.36
CA PHE A 5 16.66 -2.48 -8.84
C PHE A 5 17.11 -1.16 -9.47
N GLN A 6 16.15 -0.41 -9.99
CA GLN A 6 16.40 0.89 -10.61
C GLN A 6 15.76 1.97 -9.74
N GLN A 7 16.59 2.76 -9.05
CA GLN A 7 16.12 3.82 -8.18
C GLN A 7 15.22 4.83 -8.92
N ARG A 8 15.57 5.11 -10.18
CA ARG A 8 14.76 6.01 -11.01
C ARG A 8 13.36 5.47 -11.24
N ASP A 9 13.22 4.18 -11.54
CA ASP A 9 11.92 3.55 -11.77
C ASP A 9 11.10 3.48 -10.49
N PHE A 10 11.73 3.15 -9.38
CA PHE A 10 11.08 3.14 -8.08
C PHE A 10 10.53 4.54 -7.74
N ASN A 11 11.34 5.58 -7.89
CA ASN A 11 10.92 6.95 -7.58
C ASN A 11 9.75 7.38 -8.47
N ARG A 12 9.75 7.01 -9.73
CA ARG A 12 8.67 7.35 -10.67
C ARG A 12 7.36 6.68 -10.27
N TYR A 13 7.38 5.39 -9.95
CA TYR A 13 6.19 4.68 -9.49
C TYR A 13 5.69 5.23 -8.16
N ASP A 14 6.59 5.47 -7.24
CA ASP A 14 6.24 5.99 -5.91
C ASP A 14 5.57 7.36 -6.01
N GLU A 15 6.16 8.27 -6.79
CA GLU A 15 5.63 9.61 -6.99
C GLU A 15 4.26 9.58 -7.67
N ALA A 16 4.12 8.78 -8.73
CA ALA A 16 2.85 8.64 -9.44
C ALA A 16 1.76 8.03 -8.54
N ALA A 17 2.12 7.05 -7.72
CA ALA A 17 1.17 6.41 -6.81
C ALA A 17 0.71 7.39 -5.71
N ARG A 18 1.63 8.19 -5.15
CA ARG A 18 1.24 9.22 -4.18
C ARG A 18 0.31 10.24 -4.80
N ALA A 19 0.58 10.66 -6.04
CA ALA A 19 -0.30 11.60 -6.74
C ALA A 19 -1.69 11.00 -6.97
N ALA A 20 -1.76 9.72 -7.35
CA ALA A 20 -3.04 9.02 -7.53
C ALA A 20 -3.80 8.91 -6.21
N ALA A 21 -3.11 8.62 -5.12
CA ALA A 21 -3.72 8.55 -3.78
C ALA A 21 -4.28 9.91 -3.36
N LYS A 22 -3.53 10.99 -3.58
CA LYS A 22 -4.00 12.34 -3.27
C LYS A 22 -5.28 12.68 -4.02
N ARG A 23 -5.33 12.34 -5.32
CA ARG A 23 -6.54 12.57 -6.12
C ARG A 23 -7.72 11.77 -5.60
N PHE A 24 -7.48 10.51 -5.23
CA PHE A 24 -8.54 9.66 -4.67
C PHE A 24 -9.10 10.24 -3.38
N TRP A 25 -8.24 10.55 -2.41
CA TRP A 25 -8.71 11.09 -1.12
C TRP A 25 -9.41 12.44 -1.29
N SER A 26 -8.91 13.28 -2.19
CA SER A 26 -9.56 14.55 -2.52
C SER A 26 -10.95 14.32 -3.09
N SER A 27 -11.10 13.31 -3.96
CA SER A 27 -12.40 13.02 -4.59
C SER A 27 -13.47 12.55 -3.60
N VAL A 28 -13.06 12.04 -2.45
CA VAL A 28 -13.99 11.57 -1.40
C VAL A 28 -14.06 12.52 -0.19
N GLY A 29 -13.57 13.76 -0.37
CA GLY A 29 -13.82 14.83 0.60
C GLY A 29 -12.71 15.09 1.61
N TYR A 30 -11.49 14.56 1.39
CA TYR A 30 -10.36 14.79 2.28
C TYR A 30 -9.32 15.68 1.65
N THR A 31 -8.48 16.28 2.48
CA THR A 31 -7.20 16.88 2.07
C THR A 31 -6.11 15.84 2.28
N CYS A 32 -5.25 15.66 1.32
CA CYS A 32 -4.19 14.67 1.38
C CYS A 32 -2.86 15.30 0.97
N GLU A 33 -1.87 15.23 1.86
CA GLU A 33 -0.58 15.87 1.67
C GLU A 33 0.56 14.90 2.01
N ASP A 34 1.74 15.18 1.51
CA ASP A 34 2.93 14.42 1.87
C ASP A 34 3.18 14.54 3.37
N ASN A 35 3.59 13.44 4.00
CA ASN A 35 3.98 13.47 5.40
C ASN A 35 5.35 14.18 5.49
N PRO A 36 5.49 15.20 6.33
CA PRO A 36 6.77 15.87 6.49
C PRO A 36 7.86 14.99 7.12
N ASP A 37 7.46 13.91 7.80
CA ASP A 37 8.41 12.93 8.35
C ASP A 37 8.74 11.91 7.25
N GLU A 38 9.95 12.02 6.69
CA GLU A 38 10.38 11.13 5.59
C GLU A 38 10.54 9.67 6.00
N TYR A 39 10.66 9.38 7.30
CA TYR A 39 10.74 8.01 7.82
C TYR A 39 9.37 7.48 8.27
N GLY A 40 8.34 8.30 8.18
CA GLY A 40 6.98 7.94 8.54
C GLY A 40 6.20 7.36 7.37
N VAL A 41 4.89 7.33 7.55
CA VAL A 41 3.94 6.93 6.50
C VAL A 41 3.96 7.95 5.37
N ASP A 42 3.69 7.55 4.15
CA ASP A 42 3.80 8.40 2.96
C ASP A 42 2.96 9.68 3.03
N LEU A 43 1.70 9.58 3.43
CA LEU A 43 0.73 10.67 3.31
C LEU A 43 -0.03 10.91 4.60
N VAL A 44 -0.44 12.17 4.79
CA VAL A 44 -1.36 12.57 5.85
C VAL A 44 -2.70 12.96 5.21
N VAL A 45 -3.78 12.35 5.68
CA VAL A 45 -5.13 12.57 5.18
C VAL A 45 -5.97 13.24 6.27
N THR A 46 -6.58 14.38 5.96
CA THR A 46 -7.31 15.18 6.94
C THR A 46 -8.69 15.54 6.39
N GLY A 47 -9.70 15.45 7.24
CA GLY A 47 -11.07 15.85 6.89
C GLY A 47 -12.09 15.16 7.76
N GLN A 48 -13.34 15.61 7.69
CA GLN A 48 -14.45 15.01 8.45
C GLN A 48 -14.15 14.88 9.94
N ASN A 49 -13.48 15.89 10.50
CA ASN A 49 -13.08 15.97 11.92
C ASN A 49 -12.10 14.88 12.37
N ARG A 50 -11.32 14.33 11.44
CA ARG A 50 -10.30 13.32 11.76
C ARG A 50 -9.08 13.47 10.88
N GLN A 51 -8.01 12.87 11.35
CA GLN A 51 -6.75 12.76 10.61
C GLN A 51 -6.25 11.32 10.70
N PHE A 52 -5.76 10.80 9.59
CA PHE A 52 -5.15 9.49 9.54
C PHE A 52 -4.03 9.51 8.51
N PHE A 53 -3.27 8.42 8.47
CA PHE A 53 -2.14 8.28 7.58
C PHE A 53 -2.48 7.30 6.45
N CYS A 54 -1.82 7.46 5.31
CA CYS A 54 -1.99 6.54 4.19
C CYS A 54 -0.62 6.10 3.70
N GLU A 55 -0.37 4.81 3.76
CA GLU A 55 0.83 4.20 3.20
C GLU A 55 0.49 3.65 1.81
N VAL A 56 1.28 3.99 0.82
CA VAL A 56 0.99 3.71 -0.58
C VAL A 56 1.98 2.68 -1.12
N GLU A 57 1.49 1.70 -1.86
CA GLU A 57 2.32 0.71 -2.52
C GLU A 57 1.73 0.36 -3.87
N VAL A 58 2.58 -0.03 -4.83
CA VAL A 58 2.14 -0.52 -6.14
C VAL A 58 2.54 -1.98 -6.27
N LYS A 59 1.57 -2.84 -6.57
CA LYS A 59 1.84 -4.22 -6.95
C LYS A 59 2.02 -4.27 -8.45
N THR A 60 3.25 -4.20 -8.91
CA THR A 60 3.56 -4.13 -10.34
C THR A 60 3.11 -5.37 -11.12
N VAL A 61 2.92 -6.49 -10.40
CA VAL A 61 2.41 -7.74 -10.99
C VAL A 61 0.88 -7.77 -11.08
N TRP A 62 0.18 -6.80 -10.48
CA TRP A 62 -1.27 -6.70 -10.56
C TRP A 62 -1.66 -5.90 -11.80
N HIS A 63 -1.98 -6.63 -12.86
CA HIS A 63 -2.37 -6.04 -14.15
C HIS A 63 -3.89 -6.05 -14.27
N GLY A 64 -4.44 -4.94 -14.75
CA GLY A 64 -5.88 -4.82 -14.94
C GLY A 64 -6.64 -4.63 -13.64
N VAL A 65 -7.94 -4.92 -13.67
CA VAL A 65 -8.85 -4.65 -12.55
C VAL A 65 -8.79 -5.76 -11.51
N GLN A 66 -8.82 -7.01 -11.95
CA GLN A 66 -8.93 -8.14 -11.06
C GLN A 66 -7.58 -8.54 -10.47
N PHE A 67 -7.54 -8.60 -9.13
CA PHE A 67 -6.39 -9.16 -8.42
C PHE A 67 -6.52 -10.69 -8.42
N LYS A 68 -5.50 -11.38 -8.92
CA LYS A 68 -5.63 -12.80 -9.22
C LYS A 68 -5.38 -13.74 -8.02
N TYR A 69 -4.95 -13.21 -6.88
CA TYR A 69 -4.67 -14.03 -5.69
C TYR A 69 -5.73 -13.77 -4.61
N PRO A 70 -5.99 -14.76 -3.73
CA PRO A 70 -6.95 -14.57 -2.63
C PRO A 70 -6.44 -13.67 -1.52
N THR A 71 -5.13 -13.48 -1.41
CA THR A 71 -4.51 -12.65 -0.39
C THR A 71 -3.50 -11.68 -0.99
N ILE A 72 -3.31 -10.56 -0.31
CA ILE A 72 -2.30 -9.58 -0.68
C ILE A 72 -1.25 -9.51 0.43
N HIS A 73 0.02 -9.54 0.05
CA HIS A 73 1.12 -9.54 1.02
C HIS A 73 1.52 -8.11 1.38
N LEU A 74 1.59 -7.85 2.69
CA LEU A 74 2.14 -6.60 3.21
C LEU A 74 3.38 -6.95 4.03
N PRO A 75 4.58 -6.42 3.72
CA PRO A 75 5.78 -6.75 4.47
C PRO A 75 5.64 -6.45 5.96
N VAL A 76 6.09 -7.38 6.81
CA VAL A 76 6.00 -7.22 8.27
C VAL A 76 6.79 -5.99 8.74
N ARG A 77 7.81 -5.56 8.02
CA ARG A 77 8.55 -4.33 8.34
C ARG A 77 7.65 -3.08 8.36
N LYS A 78 6.47 -3.15 7.71
CA LYS A 78 5.45 -2.09 7.75
C LYS A 78 4.66 -2.06 9.05
N ALA A 79 4.89 -3.04 9.95
CA ALA A 79 4.19 -3.10 11.24
C ALA A 79 4.43 -1.85 12.10
N LYS A 80 5.54 -1.16 11.89
CA LYS A 80 5.83 0.09 12.59
C LYS A 80 4.75 1.17 12.36
N PHE A 81 4.01 1.08 11.27
CA PHE A 81 2.93 2.02 10.96
C PHE A 81 1.61 1.66 11.64
N LEU A 82 1.51 0.48 12.24
CA LEU A 82 0.27 0.02 12.89
C LEU A 82 0.03 0.67 14.25
N THR A 83 0.99 1.43 14.77
CA THR A 83 0.84 2.17 16.03
C THR A 83 -0.01 3.44 15.87
N LYS A 84 -0.32 3.82 14.65
CA LYS A 84 -1.10 5.01 14.31
C LYS A 84 -2.27 4.60 13.41
N PRO A 85 -3.34 5.43 13.32
CA PRO A 85 -4.43 5.13 12.39
C PRO A 85 -3.92 5.27 10.96
N THR A 86 -3.63 4.15 10.33
CA THR A 86 -3.03 4.08 9.00
C THR A 86 -3.91 3.24 8.09
N GLN A 87 -4.16 3.77 6.89
CA GLN A 87 -4.76 3.03 5.78
C GLN A 87 -3.63 2.63 4.82
N PHE A 88 -3.63 1.38 4.42
CA PHE A 88 -2.71 0.88 3.38
C PHE A 88 -3.47 0.90 2.06
N MET A 89 -2.89 1.55 1.07
CA MET A 89 -3.48 1.70 -0.26
C MET A 89 -2.57 1.03 -1.27
N ILE A 90 -2.99 -0.14 -1.74
CA ILE A 90 -2.19 -0.98 -2.63
C ILE A 90 -2.78 -0.88 -4.03
N PHE A 91 -2.05 -0.24 -4.93
CA PHE A 91 -2.48 -0.02 -6.31
C PHE A 91 -2.15 -1.18 -7.23
N ASN A 92 -2.96 -1.32 -8.28
CA ASN A 92 -2.57 -2.11 -9.44
C ASN A 92 -1.47 -1.39 -10.24
N ASN A 93 -0.91 -2.06 -11.22
CA ASN A 93 0.21 -1.53 -12.03
C ASN A 93 -0.13 -0.21 -12.71
N SER A 94 -1.36 -0.07 -13.22
CA SER A 94 -1.79 1.13 -13.96
C SER A 94 -2.29 2.26 -13.08
N LEU A 95 -2.34 2.08 -11.75
CA LEU A 95 -2.83 3.07 -10.78
C LEU A 95 -4.31 3.44 -10.96
N THR A 96 -5.08 2.53 -11.57
CA THR A 96 -6.51 2.74 -11.83
C THR A 96 -7.41 2.21 -10.73
N HIS A 97 -6.89 1.25 -9.96
CA HIS A 97 -7.62 0.57 -8.89
C HIS A 97 -6.70 0.33 -7.71
N ALA A 98 -7.27 0.25 -6.52
CA ALA A 98 -6.51 -0.02 -5.32
C ALA A 98 -7.34 -0.84 -4.32
N ALA A 99 -6.62 -1.57 -3.49
CA ALA A 99 -7.17 -2.23 -2.31
C ALA A 99 -6.82 -1.38 -1.10
N LEU A 100 -7.82 -1.03 -0.30
CA LEU A 100 -7.66 -0.25 0.94
C LEU A 100 -7.94 -1.14 2.13
N PHE A 101 -7.05 -1.12 3.13
CA PHE A 101 -7.31 -1.79 4.39
C PHE A 101 -6.58 -1.08 5.53
N GLY A 102 -7.22 -1.08 6.69
CA GLY A 102 -6.67 -0.41 7.87
C GLY A 102 -5.88 -1.36 8.76
N ARG A 103 -5.36 -0.82 9.85
CA ARG A 103 -4.52 -1.56 10.79
C ARG A 103 -5.21 -2.78 11.41
N LYS A 104 -6.51 -2.72 11.66
CA LYS A 104 -7.23 -3.84 12.24
C LYS A 104 -7.19 -5.06 11.33
N VAL A 105 -7.42 -4.86 10.04
CA VAL A 105 -7.36 -5.94 9.06
C VAL A 105 -5.97 -6.57 9.04
N VAL A 106 -4.92 -5.74 9.07
CA VAL A 106 -3.54 -6.23 9.09
C VAL A 106 -3.25 -7.02 10.36
N LEU A 107 -3.64 -6.49 11.52
CA LEU A 107 -3.40 -7.15 12.81
C LEU A 107 -4.15 -8.48 12.93
N ASP A 108 -5.31 -8.60 12.28
CA ASP A 108 -6.10 -9.83 12.26
C ASP A 108 -5.61 -10.83 11.21
N SER A 109 -4.64 -10.45 10.38
CA SER A 109 -4.13 -11.30 9.30
C SER A 109 -3.00 -12.19 9.78
N PRO A 110 -2.88 -13.43 9.27
CA PRO A 110 -1.76 -14.29 9.62
C PRO A 110 -0.46 -13.78 9.01
N CYS A 111 0.65 -14.14 9.62
CA CYS A 111 1.97 -13.88 9.06
C CYS A 111 2.48 -15.13 8.36
N VAL A 112 3.08 -14.95 7.19
CA VAL A 112 3.66 -16.03 6.41
C VAL A 112 5.08 -15.64 6.01
N GLU A 113 5.93 -16.64 5.84
CA GLU A 113 7.28 -16.43 5.34
C GLU A 113 7.35 -16.89 3.90
N VAL A 114 7.82 -16.01 3.02
CA VAL A 114 7.95 -16.30 1.60
C VAL A 114 9.43 -16.21 1.23
N SER A 115 10.02 -17.33 0.85
CA SER A 115 11.38 -17.38 0.36
C SER A 115 11.44 -16.81 -1.05
N ASN A 116 12.50 -16.08 -1.33
CA ASN A 116 12.73 -15.58 -2.67
C ASN A 116 14.23 -15.67 -2.99
N VAL A 117 14.55 -15.45 -4.24
CA VAL A 117 15.90 -15.62 -4.75
C VAL A 117 16.92 -14.61 -4.20
N LYS A 118 16.44 -13.51 -3.62
CA LYS A 118 17.30 -12.46 -3.05
C LYS A 118 17.55 -12.64 -1.56
N ILE A 119 16.64 -13.33 -0.86
CA ILE A 119 16.67 -13.47 0.59
C ILE A 119 16.62 -14.96 0.92
N SER A 120 17.74 -15.51 1.35
CA SER A 120 17.90 -16.95 1.56
C SER A 120 17.00 -17.50 2.66
N HIS A 121 16.66 -16.69 3.67
CA HIS A 121 15.76 -17.12 4.76
C HIS A 121 14.31 -16.69 4.58
N GLY A 122 14.00 -16.09 3.43
CA GLY A 122 12.67 -15.58 3.17
C GLY A 122 12.40 -14.25 3.84
N GLU A 123 11.31 -13.62 3.44
CA GLU A 123 10.79 -12.39 4.03
C GLU A 123 9.41 -12.69 4.62
N LYS A 124 9.10 -12.08 5.78
CA LYS A 124 7.81 -12.28 6.43
C LYS A 124 6.83 -11.23 5.94
N PHE A 125 5.60 -11.68 5.73
CA PHE A 125 4.49 -10.83 5.28
C PHE A 125 3.27 -11.08 6.12
N PHE A 126 2.45 -10.03 6.28
CA PHE A 126 1.05 -10.22 6.63
C PHE A 126 0.34 -10.72 5.39
N ASP A 127 -0.41 -11.80 5.56
CA ASP A 127 -1.16 -12.43 4.47
C ASP A 127 -2.61 -11.94 4.54
N VAL A 128 -2.84 -10.76 3.95
CA VAL A 128 -4.11 -10.05 4.08
C VAL A 128 -5.13 -10.60 3.11
N PRO A 129 -6.28 -11.16 3.60
CA PRO A 129 -7.32 -11.61 2.69
C PRO A 129 -7.83 -10.45 1.83
N PHE A 130 -7.77 -10.61 0.52
CA PHE A 130 -8.18 -9.55 -0.40
C PHE A 130 -9.65 -9.16 -0.18
N GLU A 131 -10.50 -10.11 0.18
CA GLU A 131 -11.92 -9.85 0.48
C GLU A 131 -12.14 -8.92 1.67
N LYS A 132 -11.15 -8.77 2.55
CA LYS A 132 -11.23 -7.85 3.71
C LYS A 132 -10.82 -6.43 3.35
N ALA A 133 -10.26 -6.22 2.17
CA ALA A 133 -9.92 -4.89 1.69
C ALA A 133 -11.14 -4.25 1.04
N THR A 134 -11.16 -2.93 1.06
CA THR A 134 -12.13 -2.16 0.29
C THR A 134 -11.51 -1.91 -1.09
N PHE A 135 -12.16 -2.40 -2.12
CA PHE A 135 -11.70 -2.23 -3.49
C PHE A 135 -12.25 -0.94 -4.06
N VAL A 136 -11.36 -0.08 -4.58
CA VAL A 136 -11.75 1.24 -5.08
C VAL A 136 -11.18 1.48 -6.47
N GLN A 137 -11.92 2.26 -7.26
CA GLN A 137 -11.46 2.80 -8.52
C GLN A 137 -10.84 4.16 -8.23
N THR A 138 -9.65 4.41 -8.78
CA THR A 138 -8.85 5.60 -8.46
C THR A 138 -8.73 6.58 -9.62
N ILE A 139 -9.48 6.36 -10.67
CA ILE A 139 -9.56 7.23 -11.83
C ILE A 139 -10.98 7.75 -12.06
#